data_c3a0f2332987ab67872ff0415aa3d2c1
#
_entry.id   c3a0f2332987ab67872ff0415aa3d2c1
#
_cell.length_a   1.000
_cell.length_b   1.000
_cell.length_c   1.000
_cell.angle_alpha   90.00
_cell.angle_beta   90.00
_cell.angle_gamma   90.00
#
_symmetry.space_group_name_H-M   'P 1'
#
loop_
_entity.id
_entity.type
_entity.pdbx_description
1 polymer ?
#
loop_
_entity_poly.entity_id
_entity_poly.type
_entity_poly.pdbx_seq_one_letter_code
_entity_poly.pdbx_strand_id
1 'polypeptide(L)'
;MLNKIIADTIPYFPKKFIWMFSKRYVAGENMDDGINASRELNQRGILVTVDLLGEFIHTIKEAETNKNEYLKIIDRFTNENILGNFSVKPTSFGLLIDKDSCYDYIREVIISAALTGNFVRIDMEDAPCTSLEIELYLRLKEEFPKNVGLVLQAYLKRTHSDIENMIGISHSKEFPLNFRLCKGIYIESEDIAYKDFHEIRHHYLMDLDMLLRNGIKTAIATHDPYLADEAMLLIKKYNVPKEMYEFQMLYGVAPALRDKIVASGNAMRIYVPFGKDWFGYCSRRLKENPNMVNDIIRSIFVRG
;
A
#
# COMPACT_ATOMS: atom_id res chain seq x y z
N MET A 1 -5.65 -22.21 -16.51
CA MET A 1 -7.00 -22.04 -17.09
C MET A 1 -8.08 -22.08 -16.00
N LEU A 2 -8.17 -23.10 -15.16
CA LEU A 2 -9.17 -23.21 -14.08
C LEU A 2 -9.17 -22.02 -13.12
N ASN A 3 -7.99 -21.58 -12.65
CA ASN A 3 -7.83 -20.46 -11.70
C ASN A 3 -8.32 -19.12 -12.28
N LYS A 4 -8.21 -18.90 -13.59
CA LYS A 4 -8.70 -17.70 -14.26
C LYS A 4 -10.23 -17.70 -14.33
N ILE A 5 -10.82 -18.84 -14.65
CA ILE A 5 -12.29 -19.02 -14.69
C ILE A 5 -12.88 -18.77 -13.29
N ILE A 6 -12.24 -19.29 -12.23
CA ILE A 6 -12.70 -19.09 -10.86
C ILE A 6 -12.58 -17.62 -10.47
N ALA A 7 -11.47 -16.94 -10.81
CA ALA A 7 -11.28 -15.52 -10.54
C ALA A 7 -12.37 -14.64 -11.24
N ASP A 8 -12.75 -15.01 -12.45
CA ASP A 8 -13.79 -14.30 -13.22
C ASP A 8 -15.22 -14.58 -12.70
N THR A 9 -15.40 -15.68 -11.94
CA THR A 9 -16.72 -16.04 -11.35
C THR A 9 -16.91 -15.47 -9.94
N ILE A 10 -15.86 -14.98 -9.26
CA ILE A 10 -15.92 -14.40 -7.90
C ILE A 10 -17.02 -13.34 -7.74
N PRO A 11 -17.23 -12.38 -8.67
CA PRO A 11 -18.28 -11.38 -8.54
C PRO A 11 -19.71 -11.95 -8.45
N TYR A 12 -19.91 -13.18 -8.87
CA TYR A 12 -21.22 -13.86 -8.87
C TYR A 12 -21.50 -14.66 -7.60
N PHE A 13 -20.51 -14.82 -6.72
CA PHE A 13 -20.71 -15.50 -5.44
C PHE A 13 -21.42 -14.61 -4.42
N PRO A 14 -22.26 -15.17 -3.52
CA PRO A 14 -22.87 -14.40 -2.44
C PRO A 14 -21.82 -13.68 -1.58
N LYS A 15 -22.02 -12.38 -1.33
CA LYS A 15 -21.09 -11.56 -0.52
C LYS A 15 -20.71 -12.21 0.83
N LYS A 16 -21.69 -12.87 1.50
CA LYS A 16 -21.44 -13.59 2.77
C LYS A 16 -20.41 -14.71 2.65
N PHE A 17 -20.39 -15.39 1.49
CA PHE A 17 -19.43 -16.45 1.23
C PHE A 17 -18.02 -15.87 1.04
N ILE A 18 -17.89 -14.82 0.23
CA ILE A 18 -16.61 -14.14 0.01
C ILE A 18 -16.11 -13.53 1.33
N TRP A 19 -16.99 -12.97 2.16
CA TRP A 19 -16.64 -12.40 3.47
C TRP A 19 -15.95 -13.41 4.39
N MET A 20 -16.39 -14.66 4.41
CA MET A 20 -15.77 -15.69 5.24
C MET A 20 -14.27 -15.87 4.97
N PHE A 21 -13.84 -15.64 3.71
CA PHE A 21 -12.43 -15.70 3.31
C PHE A 21 -11.73 -14.35 3.40
N SER A 22 -12.48 -13.28 3.18
CA SER A 22 -12.00 -11.90 3.25
C SER A 22 -11.53 -11.49 4.64
N LYS A 23 -12.12 -12.03 5.69
CA LYS A 23 -11.75 -11.81 7.10
C LYS A 23 -10.28 -12.07 7.40
N ARG A 24 -9.59 -12.83 6.57
CA ARG A 24 -8.15 -13.07 6.69
C ARG A 24 -7.32 -11.87 6.20
N TYR A 25 -7.86 -11.06 5.28
CA TYR A 25 -7.14 -10.03 4.54
C TYR A 25 -7.65 -8.62 4.79
N VAL A 26 -8.77 -8.48 5.49
CA VAL A 26 -9.42 -7.23 5.86
C VAL A 26 -9.70 -7.28 7.36
N ALA A 27 -9.34 -6.25 8.08
CA ALA A 27 -9.52 -6.20 9.53
C ALA A 27 -11.01 -6.27 9.93
N GLY A 28 -11.88 -5.64 9.14
CA GLY A 28 -13.32 -5.63 9.35
C GLY A 28 -14.02 -4.53 8.55
N GLU A 29 -15.29 -4.29 8.86
CA GLU A 29 -16.12 -3.31 8.14
C GLU A 29 -16.14 -1.93 8.77
N ASN A 30 -15.69 -1.80 10.01
CA ASN A 30 -15.77 -0.55 10.78
C ASN A 30 -14.41 -0.14 11.36
N MET A 31 -14.35 1.09 11.85
CA MET A 31 -13.13 1.68 12.41
C MET A 31 -12.60 0.89 13.62
N ASP A 32 -13.46 0.40 14.50
CA ASP A 32 -13.05 -0.35 15.68
C ASP A 32 -12.34 -1.65 15.30
N ASP A 33 -12.75 -2.30 14.22
CA ASP A 33 -12.07 -3.48 13.69
C ASP A 33 -10.64 -3.15 13.24
N GLY A 34 -10.46 -2.04 12.50
CA GLY A 34 -9.16 -1.56 12.07
C GLY A 34 -8.24 -1.17 13.25
N ILE A 35 -8.80 -0.49 14.26
CA ILE A 35 -8.11 -0.11 15.50
C ILE A 35 -7.67 -1.35 16.28
N ASN A 36 -8.55 -2.32 16.49
CA ASN A 36 -8.25 -3.53 17.24
C ASN A 36 -7.15 -4.35 16.56
N ALA A 37 -7.27 -4.58 15.25
CA ALA A 37 -6.23 -5.27 14.47
C ALA A 37 -4.88 -4.54 14.55
N SER A 38 -4.89 -3.22 14.50
CA SER A 38 -3.68 -2.39 14.62
C SER A 38 -3.03 -2.54 15.99
N ARG A 39 -3.83 -2.52 17.06
CA ARG A 39 -3.36 -2.70 18.44
C ARG A 39 -2.75 -4.10 18.65
N GLU A 40 -3.38 -5.17 18.15
CA GLU A 40 -2.86 -6.53 18.22
C GLU A 40 -1.50 -6.67 17.51
N LEU A 41 -1.32 -6.04 16.35
CA LEU A 41 -0.05 -6.02 15.65
C LEU A 41 1.02 -5.24 16.43
N ASN A 42 0.66 -4.08 17.00
CA ASN A 42 1.58 -3.28 17.81
C ASN A 42 2.05 -4.03 19.07
N GLN A 43 1.21 -4.83 19.73
CA GLN A 43 1.60 -5.69 20.85
C GLN A 43 2.68 -6.72 20.48
N ARG A 44 2.82 -7.03 19.18
CA ARG A 44 3.85 -7.90 18.62
C ARG A 44 5.07 -7.13 18.08
N GLY A 45 5.17 -5.82 18.32
CA GLY A 45 6.22 -4.95 17.82
C GLY A 45 6.14 -4.66 16.32
N ILE A 46 4.98 -4.88 15.70
CA ILE A 46 4.73 -4.68 14.27
C ILE A 46 4.02 -3.34 14.08
N LEU A 47 4.58 -2.47 13.24
CA LEU A 47 3.97 -1.21 12.86
C LEU A 47 2.78 -1.44 11.91
N VAL A 48 1.89 -0.47 11.80
CA VAL A 48 0.77 -0.56 10.88
C VAL A 48 0.68 0.64 9.95
N THR A 49 0.09 0.45 8.78
CA THR A 49 -0.51 1.51 7.97
C THR A 49 -1.95 1.14 7.70
N VAL A 50 -2.86 2.04 7.99
CA VAL A 50 -4.29 1.76 7.76
C VAL A 50 -4.76 2.36 6.45
N ASP A 51 -5.68 1.66 5.81
CA ASP A 51 -6.38 2.06 4.61
C ASP A 51 -7.88 1.92 4.80
N LEU A 52 -8.60 3.02 4.73
CA LEU A 52 -10.05 3.01 4.66
C LEU A 52 -10.47 2.62 3.24
N LEU A 53 -11.07 1.45 3.10
CA LEU A 53 -11.48 0.89 1.82
C LEU A 53 -12.57 1.73 1.18
N GLY A 54 -12.34 2.14 -0.04
CA GLY A 54 -13.17 2.93 -0.93
C GLY A 54 -12.28 3.52 -2.01
N GLU A 55 -12.73 3.54 -3.25
CA GLU A 55 -12.01 4.10 -4.40
C GLU A 55 -12.99 4.39 -5.52
N PHE A 56 -12.57 5.21 -6.50
CA PHE A 56 -13.38 5.59 -7.66
C PHE A 56 -14.75 6.15 -7.27
N ILE A 57 -14.76 7.12 -6.38
CA ILE A 57 -15.96 7.87 -5.98
C ILE A 57 -16.55 8.64 -7.14
N HIS A 58 -17.84 9.01 -7.05
CA HIS A 58 -18.58 9.68 -8.11
C HIS A 58 -18.87 11.15 -7.83
N THR A 59 -18.71 11.60 -6.59
CA THR A 59 -19.02 12.96 -6.18
C THR A 59 -17.96 13.51 -5.23
N ILE A 60 -17.71 14.81 -5.29
CA ILE A 60 -16.79 15.50 -4.38
C ILE A 60 -17.27 15.44 -2.91
N LYS A 61 -18.57 15.30 -2.68
CA LYS A 61 -19.13 15.10 -1.33
C LYS A 61 -18.69 13.77 -0.71
N GLU A 62 -18.51 12.74 -1.50
CA GLU A 62 -17.93 11.46 -1.03
C GLU A 62 -16.47 11.64 -0.61
N ALA A 63 -15.69 12.44 -1.39
CA ALA A 63 -14.31 12.79 -1.03
C ALA A 63 -14.22 13.52 0.32
N GLU A 64 -15.10 14.49 0.55
CA GLU A 64 -15.18 15.19 1.83
C GLU A 64 -15.54 14.24 2.97
N THR A 65 -16.43 13.30 2.73
CA THR A 65 -16.78 12.25 3.71
C THR A 65 -15.57 11.40 4.05
N ASN A 66 -14.82 10.94 3.04
CA ASN A 66 -13.61 10.15 3.23
C ASN A 66 -12.55 10.92 4.02
N LYS A 67 -12.32 12.22 3.67
CA LYS A 67 -11.45 13.10 4.44
C LYS A 67 -11.84 13.13 5.92
N ASN A 68 -13.11 13.36 6.21
CA ASN A 68 -13.62 13.44 7.59
C ASN A 68 -13.45 12.11 8.35
N GLU A 69 -13.59 10.97 7.68
CA GLU A 69 -13.31 9.66 8.29
C GLU A 69 -11.82 9.49 8.60
N TYR A 70 -10.91 9.90 7.70
CA TYR A 70 -9.47 9.88 8.00
C TYR A 70 -9.09 10.77 9.19
N LEU A 71 -9.71 11.96 9.34
CA LEU A 71 -9.46 12.81 10.50
C LEU A 71 -9.86 12.10 11.81
N LYS A 72 -10.99 11.38 11.82
CA LYS A 72 -11.42 10.57 12.99
C LYS A 72 -10.45 9.40 13.25
N ILE A 73 -9.96 8.73 12.20
CA ILE A 73 -8.98 7.65 12.32
C ILE A 73 -7.69 8.16 12.96
N ILE A 74 -7.19 9.32 12.50
CA ILE A 74 -5.98 9.94 13.05
C ILE A 74 -6.16 10.28 14.53
N ASP A 75 -7.29 10.89 14.91
CA ASP A 75 -7.62 11.20 16.30
C ASP A 75 -7.64 9.92 17.17
N ARG A 76 -8.31 8.86 16.71
CA ARG A 76 -8.35 7.57 17.40
C ARG A 76 -6.96 6.93 17.56
N PHE A 77 -6.13 6.95 16.51
CA PHE A 77 -4.75 6.45 16.58
C PHE A 77 -3.93 7.18 17.62
N THR A 78 -4.09 8.50 17.68
CA THR A 78 -3.39 9.36 18.64
C THR A 78 -3.83 9.07 20.06
N ASN A 79 -5.14 9.08 20.31
CA ASN A 79 -5.71 8.87 21.64
C ASN A 79 -5.43 7.47 22.20
N GLU A 80 -5.29 6.48 21.33
CA GLU A 80 -5.04 5.10 21.72
C GLU A 80 -3.55 4.69 21.61
N ASN A 81 -2.67 5.64 21.30
CA ASN A 81 -1.22 5.44 21.15
C ASN A 81 -0.86 4.31 20.16
N ILE A 82 -1.57 4.21 19.03
CA ILE A 82 -1.31 3.20 18.02
C ILE A 82 -0.12 3.62 17.16
N LEU A 83 0.89 2.74 17.08
CA LEU A 83 2.09 2.96 16.27
C LEU A 83 1.80 2.63 14.80
N GLY A 84 1.33 3.63 14.07
CA GLY A 84 0.91 3.46 12.68
C GLY A 84 0.88 4.75 11.90
N ASN A 85 0.69 4.62 10.59
CA ASN A 85 0.48 5.72 9.67
C ASN A 85 -0.73 5.44 8.76
N PHE A 86 -1.00 6.30 7.79
CA PHE A 86 -2.22 6.29 6.99
C PHE A 86 -1.87 6.19 5.50
N SER A 87 -2.54 5.28 4.78
CA SER A 87 -2.51 5.23 3.32
C SER A 87 -3.79 5.85 2.77
N VAL A 88 -3.66 6.69 1.75
CA VAL A 88 -4.79 7.34 1.07
C VAL A 88 -4.74 7.04 -0.43
N LYS A 89 -5.90 6.77 -1.02
CA LYS A 89 -6.06 6.60 -2.46
C LYS A 89 -6.59 7.89 -3.07
N PRO A 90 -5.84 8.58 -3.94
CA PRO A 90 -6.27 9.85 -4.51
C PRO A 90 -7.63 9.80 -5.20
N THR A 91 -8.01 8.68 -5.83
CA THR A 91 -9.35 8.56 -6.46
C THR A 91 -10.48 8.58 -5.43
N SER A 92 -10.24 8.13 -4.18
CA SER A 92 -11.20 8.26 -3.09
C SER A 92 -11.30 9.68 -2.51
N PHE A 93 -10.38 10.56 -2.89
CA PHE A 93 -10.39 11.99 -2.55
C PHE A 93 -10.75 12.89 -3.75
N GLY A 94 -11.20 12.30 -4.86
CA GLY A 94 -11.72 13.03 -6.01
C GLY A 94 -10.68 13.40 -7.08
N LEU A 95 -9.53 12.74 -7.15
CA LEU A 95 -8.47 13.01 -8.12
C LEU A 95 -8.96 13.10 -9.57
N LEU A 96 -9.92 12.27 -9.96
CA LEU A 96 -10.49 12.23 -11.31
C LEU A 96 -11.72 13.12 -11.49
N ILE A 97 -12.17 13.80 -10.41
CA ILE A 97 -13.34 14.70 -10.43
C ILE A 97 -12.90 16.15 -10.35
N ASP A 98 -12.10 16.49 -9.34
CA ASP A 98 -11.57 17.81 -9.09
C ASP A 98 -10.22 17.72 -8.37
N LYS A 99 -9.13 17.99 -9.09
CA LYS A 99 -7.77 17.84 -8.59
C LYS A 99 -7.45 18.82 -7.45
N ASP A 100 -8.01 20.01 -7.46
CA ASP A 100 -7.74 21.01 -6.43
C ASP A 100 -8.47 20.64 -5.13
N SER A 101 -9.71 20.21 -5.19
CA SER A 101 -10.41 19.64 -4.03
C SER A 101 -9.70 18.40 -3.49
N CYS A 102 -9.19 17.50 -4.36
CA CYS A 102 -8.43 16.33 -3.96
C CYS A 102 -7.16 16.74 -3.20
N TYR A 103 -6.42 17.72 -3.74
CA TYR A 103 -5.24 18.26 -3.07
C TYR A 103 -5.58 18.81 -1.68
N ASP A 104 -6.61 19.66 -1.58
CA ASP A 104 -7.00 20.31 -0.33
C ASP A 104 -7.42 19.28 0.73
N TYR A 105 -8.21 18.28 0.36
CA TYR A 105 -8.65 17.24 1.29
C TYR A 105 -7.49 16.36 1.77
N ILE A 106 -6.59 15.92 0.89
CA ILE A 106 -5.41 15.15 1.30
C ILE A 106 -4.47 16.01 2.14
N ARG A 107 -4.32 17.29 1.81
CA ARG A 107 -3.57 18.27 2.58
C ARG A 107 -4.08 18.39 4.01
N GLU A 108 -5.40 18.49 4.22
CA GLU A 108 -6.01 18.50 5.56
C GLU A 108 -5.68 17.23 6.35
N VAL A 109 -5.73 16.06 5.72
CA VAL A 109 -5.35 14.78 6.34
C VAL A 109 -3.87 14.79 6.74
N ILE A 110 -2.98 15.30 5.89
CA ILE A 110 -1.55 15.40 6.19
C ILE A 110 -1.29 16.38 7.34
N ILE A 111 -1.96 17.54 7.38
CA ILE A 111 -1.87 18.49 8.50
C ILE A 111 -2.22 17.79 9.81
N SER A 112 -3.36 17.11 9.86
CA SER A 112 -3.80 16.40 11.06
C SER A 112 -2.78 15.32 11.48
N ALA A 113 -2.26 14.54 10.54
CA ALA A 113 -1.23 13.54 10.82
C ALA A 113 0.08 14.18 11.31
N ALA A 114 0.52 15.27 10.70
CA ALA A 114 1.74 15.98 11.05
C ALA A 114 1.72 16.57 12.46
N LEU A 115 0.57 17.11 12.89
CA LEU A 115 0.36 17.62 14.26
C LEU A 115 0.59 16.55 15.33
N THR A 116 0.40 15.29 15.00
CA THR A 116 0.65 14.15 15.89
C THR A 116 1.97 13.43 15.62
N GLY A 117 2.87 14.05 14.82
CA GLY A 117 4.14 13.47 14.43
C GLY A 117 4.02 12.28 13.48
N ASN A 118 2.90 12.14 12.80
CA ASN A 118 2.56 10.99 11.96
C ASN A 118 2.76 11.28 10.45
N PHE A 119 2.44 10.31 9.62
CA PHE A 119 2.82 10.24 8.20
C PHE A 119 1.66 9.73 7.34
N VAL A 120 1.52 10.29 6.14
CA VAL A 120 0.54 9.86 5.13
C VAL A 120 1.25 9.30 3.90
N ARG A 121 0.81 8.14 3.42
CA ARG A 121 1.26 7.49 2.20
C ARG A 121 0.22 7.68 1.10
N ILE A 122 0.58 8.32 0.01
CA ILE A 122 -0.23 8.36 -1.20
C ILE A 122 -0.04 7.03 -1.91
N ASP A 123 -1.11 6.24 -2.01
CA ASP A 123 -1.10 5.00 -2.78
C ASP A 123 -1.08 5.34 -4.28
N MET A 124 -0.45 4.48 -5.08
CA MET A 124 -0.48 4.57 -6.53
C MET A 124 -1.53 3.61 -7.08
N GLU A 125 -2.40 4.13 -7.92
CA GLU A 125 -3.52 3.39 -8.48
C GLU A 125 -3.23 2.93 -9.93
N ASP A 126 -4.19 2.94 -10.83
CA ASP A 126 -4.00 2.49 -12.21
C ASP A 126 -3.20 3.51 -13.07
N ALA A 127 -2.75 3.07 -14.24
CA ALA A 127 -1.87 3.87 -15.11
C ALA A 127 -2.41 5.26 -15.48
N PRO A 128 -3.72 5.47 -15.72
CA PRO A 128 -4.28 6.82 -15.93
C PRO A 128 -4.06 7.78 -14.78
N CYS A 129 -3.96 7.29 -13.54
CA CYS A 129 -3.77 8.11 -12.34
C CYS A 129 -2.29 8.42 -12.06
N THR A 130 -1.35 7.57 -12.51
CA THR A 130 0.07 7.61 -12.13
C THR A 130 0.69 9.01 -12.23
N SER A 131 0.53 9.72 -13.35
CA SER A 131 1.10 11.06 -13.52
C SER A 131 0.49 12.09 -12.58
N LEU A 132 -0.81 11.99 -12.34
CA LEU A 132 -1.54 12.89 -11.44
C LEU A 132 -1.14 12.66 -9.98
N GLU A 133 -0.90 11.42 -9.60
CA GLU A 133 -0.45 11.03 -8.26
C GLU A 133 0.97 11.49 -7.98
N ILE A 134 1.87 11.40 -8.97
CA ILE A 134 3.24 11.96 -8.88
C ILE A 134 3.18 13.48 -8.72
N GLU A 135 2.37 14.18 -9.53
CA GLU A 135 2.18 15.62 -9.44
C GLU A 135 1.64 16.04 -8.07
N LEU A 136 0.60 15.36 -7.60
CA LEU A 136 0.00 15.57 -6.28
C LEU A 136 1.04 15.36 -5.16
N TYR A 137 1.81 14.26 -5.23
CA TYR A 137 2.86 13.97 -4.26
C TYR A 137 3.92 15.07 -4.23
N LEU A 138 4.44 15.48 -5.37
CA LEU A 138 5.49 16.49 -5.44
C LEU A 138 5.02 17.83 -4.87
N ARG A 139 3.79 18.26 -5.20
CA ARG A 139 3.18 19.48 -4.66
C ARG A 139 3.01 19.40 -3.14
N LEU A 140 2.52 18.26 -2.60
CA LEU A 140 2.38 18.06 -1.15
C LEU A 140 3.75 17.92 -0.45
N LYS A 141 4.76 17.39 -1.13
CA LYS A 141 6.10 17.22 -0.60
C LYS A 141 6.84 18.53 -0.35
N GLU A 142 6.58 19.54 -1.15
CA GLU A 142 7.11 20.89 -0.94
C GLU A 142 6.59 21.51 0.36
N GLU A 143 5.34 21.29 0.70
CA GLU A 143 4.73 21.79 1.93
C GLU A 143 5.01 20.89 3.14
N PHE A 144 5.04 19.56 2.94
CA PHE A 144 5.20 18.57 4.00
C PHE A 144 6.41 17.63 3.75
N PRO A 145 7.65 18.14 3.82
CA PRO A 145 8.83 17.39 3.40
C PRO A 145 9.06 16.07 4.20
N LYS A 146 8.51 15.95 5.40
CA LYS A 146 8.70 14.77 6.28
C LYS A 146 7.45 13.90 6.43
N ASN A 147 6.26 14.41 6.13
CA ASN A 147 5.00 13.79 6.51
C ASN A 147 4.26 13.09 5.38
N VAL A 148 4.80 13.13 4.15
CA VAL A 148 4.18 12.49 2.99
C VAL A 148 5.16 11.64 2.21
N GLY A 149 4.68 10.52 1.65
CA GLY A 149 5.40 9.66 0.74
C GLY A 149 4.49 9.09 -0.34
N LEU A 150 5.09 8.50 -1.38
CA LEU A 150 4.40 7.94 -2.53
C LEU A 150 4.63 6.45 -2.65
N VAL A 151 3.67 5.72 -3.21
CA VAL A 151 3.86 4.34 -3.66
C VAL A 151 4.36 4.32 -5.10
N LEU A 152 5.24 3.37 -5.41
CA LEU A 152 5.76 3.10 -6.74
C LEU A 152 5.52 1.64 -7.10
N GLN A 153 5.15 1.39 -8.36
CA GLN A 153 4.81 0.07 -8.86
C GLN A 153 5.84 -0.40 -9.90
N ALA A 154 6.72 -1.32 -9.52
CA ALA A 154 7.85 -1.78 -10.34
C ALA A 154 7.44 -2.46 -11.66
N TYR A 155 6.20 -2.92 -11.80
CA TYR A 155 5.73 -3.52 -13.04
C TYR A 155 5.44 -2.48 -14.14
N LEU A 156 5.24 -1.20 -13.80
CA LEU A 156 5.06 -0.13 -14.78
C LEU A 156 6.40 0.18 -15.46
N LYS A 157 6.43 0.18 -16.77
CA LYS A 157 7.65 0.40 -17.57
C LYS A 157 8.27 1.78 -17.32
N ARG A 158 7.47 2.75 -16.87
CA ARG A 158 7.90 4.11 -16.58
C ARG A 158 8.54 4.29 -15.20
N THR A 159 8.35 3.35 -14.24
CA THR A 159 8.71 3.55 -12.83
C THR A 159 10.17 3.93 -12.65
N HIS A 160 11.08 3.29 -13.38
CA HIS A 160 12.52 3.59 -13.30
C HIS A 160 12.83 5.06 -13.65
N SER A 161 12.31 5.54 -14.78
CA SER A 161 12.49 6.94 -15.21
C SER A 161 11.74 7.93 -14.31
N ASP A 162 10.58 7.57 -13.76
CA ASP A 162 9.87 8.40 -12.78
C ASP A 162 10.71 8.58 -11.50
N ILE A 163 11.38 7.53 -11.03
CA ILE A 163 12.29 7.60 -9.87
C ILE A 163 13.46 8.55 -10.19
N GLU A 164 14.13 8.39 -11.33
CA GLU A 164 15.24 9.26 -11.74
C GLU A 164 14.82 10.74 -11.78
N ASN A 165 13.67 11.02 -12.38
CA ASN A 165 13.12 12.37 -12.45
C ASN A 165 12.83 12.95 -11.06
N MET A 166 12.21 12.18 -10.17
CA MET A 166 11.92 12.62 -8.81
C MET A 166 13.18 12.84 -7.97
N ILE A 167 14.23 12.05 -8.18
CA ILE A 167 15.56 12.28 -7.56
C ILE A 167 16.11 13.64 -8.02
N GLY A 168 16.08 13.93 -9.32
CA GLY A 168 16.52 15.22 -9.86
C GLY A 168 15.76 16.41 -9.26
N ILE A 169 14.43 16.30 -9.16
CA ILE A 169 13.58 17.33 -8.54
C ILE A 169 13.91 17.49 -7.04
N SER A 170 14.05 16.38 -6.32
CA SER A 170 14.39 16.37 -4.90
C SER A 170 15.69 17.11 -4.60
N HIS A 171 16.73 16.88 -5.41
CA HIS A 171 18.01 17.57 -5.27
C HIS A 171 17.89 19.07 -5.53
N SER A 172 17.08 19.48 -6.52
CA SER A 172 16.91 20.89 -6.86
C SER A 172 16.06 21.66 -5.84
N LYS A 173 15.16 20.99 -5.13
CA LYS A 173 14.22 21.57 -4.15
C LYS A 173 14.56 21.24 -2.70
N GLU A 174 15.61 20.46 -2.46
CA GLU A 174 16.15 20.14 -1.14
C GLU A 174 15.16 19.46 -0.18
N PHE A 175 14.27 18.57 -0.68
CA PHE A 175 13.41 17.77 0.17
C PHE A 175 13.72 16.26 0.12
N PRO A 176 13.62 15.53 1.24
CA PRO A 176 13.88 14.09 1.27
C PRO A 176 12.75 13.29 0.61
N LEU A 177 13.08 12.34 -0.25
CA LEU A 177 12.11 11.41 -0.81
C LEU A 177 11.77 10.29 0.18
N ASN A 178 10.55 9.75 0.07
CA ASN A 178 10.09 8.60 0.83
C ASN A 178 9.11 7.78 -0.02
N PHE A 179 9.52 6.55 -0.37
CA PHE A 179 8.72 5.71 -1.24
C PHE A 179 8.37 4.37 -0.61
N ARG A 180 7.23 3.82 -1.04
CA ARG A 180 6.91 2.39 -0.92
C ARG A 180 7.05 1.78 -2.29
N LEU A 181 7.95 0.81 -2.45
CA LEU A 181 8.08 0.06 -3.68
C LEU A 181 7.31 -1.25 -3.57
N CYS A 182 6.37 -1.48 -4.49
CA CYS A 182 5.65 -2.74 -4.64
C CYS A 182 5.75 -3.26 -6.08
N LYS A 183 5.32 -4.50 -6.33
CA LYS A 183 5.31 -5.04 -7.71
C LYS A 183 4.33 -4.31 -8.63
N GLY A 184 3.17 -3.99 -8.13
CA GLY A 184 2.01 -3.50 -8.87
C GLY A 184 0.88 -4.52 -8.89
N ILE A 185 -0.35 -4.04 -9.10
CA ILE A 185 -1.55 -4.84 -8.85
C ILE A 185 -2.62 -4.68 -9.93
N TYR A 186 -2.67 -3.53 -10.61
CA TYR A 186 -3.72 -3.26 -11.59
C TYR A 186 -3.49 -4.00 -12.91
N ILE A 187 -4.59 -4.26 -13.64
CA ILE A 187 -4.51 -4.94 -14.93
C ILE A 187 -4.27 -3.88 -15.99
N GLU A 188 -3.01 -3.73 -16.37
CA GLU A 188 -2.57 -2.81 -17.41
C GLU A 188 -2.33 -3.55 -18.73
N SER A 189 -2.17 -2.83 -19.84
CA SER A 189 -1.74 -3.41 -21.12
C SER A 189 -0.22 -3.70 -21.14
N GLU A 190 0.24 -4.55 -22.07
CA GLU A 190 1.65 -4.93 -22.18
C GLU A 190 2.56 -3.78 -22.62
N ASP A 191 2.04 -2.75 -23.26
CA ASP A 191 2.77 -1.54 -23.60
C ASP A 191 3.04 -0.65 -22.37
N ILE A 192 2.20 -0.74 -21.33
CA ILE A 192 2.31 0.03 -20.08
C ILE A 192 3.07 -0.72 -19.00
N ALA A 193 2.84 -2.04 -18.85
CA ALA A 193 3.38 -2.82 -17.75
C ALA A 193 3.98 -4.15 -18.20
N TYR A 194 5.04 -4.57 -17.52
CA TYR A 194 5.62 -5.90 -17.62
C TYR A 194 4.62 -6.95 -17.16
N LYS A 195 4.59 -8.12 -17.82
CA LYS A 195 3.68 -9.23 -17.52
C LYS A 195 4.39 -10.45 -17.00
N ASP A 196 5.61 -10.66 -17.42
CA ASP A 196 6.41 -11.80 -16.96
C ASP A 196 6.82 -11.63 -15.49
N PHE A 197 6.65 -12.67 -14.73
CA PHE A 197 6.92 -12.66 -13.30
C PHE A 197 8.41 -12.41 -12.96
N HIS A 198 9.34 -12.94 -13.77
CA HIS A 198 10.77 -12.75 -13.57
C HIS A 198 11.22 -11.36 -14.01
N GLU A 199 10.59 -10.83 -15.07
CA GLU A 199 10.83 -9.47 -15.54
C GLU A 199 10.38 -8.44 -14.48
N ILE A 200 9.19 -8.62 -13.87
CA ILE A 200 8.72 -7.76 -12.78
C ILE A 200 9.67 -7.83 -11.57
N ARG A 201 10.18 -9.02 -11.20
CA ARG A 201 11.18 -9.16 -10.14
C ARG A 201 12.48 -8.42 -10.47
N HIS A 202 12.94 -8.53 -11.72
CA HIS A 202 14.14 -7.85 -12.17
C HIS A 202 14.01 -6.33 -12.04
N HIS A 203 12.93 -5.75 -12.54
CA HIS A 203 12.66 -4.31 -12.45
C HIS A 203 12.46 -3.85 -11.00
N TYR A 204 11.78 -4.64 -10.17
CA TYR A 204 11.68 -4.35 -8.75
C TYR A 204 13.06 -4.21 -8.08
N LEU A 205 13.99 -5.12 -8.38
CA LEU A 205 15.33 -5.06 -7.81
C LEU A 205 16.18 -3.93 -8.40
N MET A 206 16.02 -3.59 -9.67
CA MET A 206 16.67 -2.41 -10.28
C MET A 206 16.19 -1.11 -9.61
N ASP A 207 14.91 -0.95 -9.43
CA ASP A 207 14.31 0.22 -8.77
C ASP A 207 14.72 0.28 -7.29
N LEU A 208 14.71 -0.85 -6.58
CA LEU A 208 15.15 -0.91 -5.18
C LEU A 208 16.64 -0.56 -5.05
N ASP A 209 17.51 -1.09 -5.92
CA ASP A 209 18.93 -0.75 -5.95
C ASP A 209 19.13 0.78 -6.14
N MET A 210 18.39 1.39 -7.08
CA MET A 210 18.42 2.83 -7.31
C MET A 210 18.00 3.61 -6.06
N LEU A 211 16.91 3.25 -5.42
CA LEU A 211 16.40 3.93 -4.23
C LEU A 211 17.40 3.86 -3.08
N LEU A 212 17.92 2.66 -2.78
CA LEU A 212 18.82 2.45 -1.65
C LEU A 212 20.21 3.10 -1.86
N ARG A 213 20.79 2.99 -3.06
CA ARG A 213 22.10 3.62 -3.36
C ARG A 213 22.06 5.16 -3.32
N ASN A 214 20.88 5.76 -3.57
CA ASN A 214 20.68 7.20 -3.46
C ASN A 214 20.23 7.65 -2.06
N GLY A 215 20.24 6.75 -1.05
CA GLY A 215 19.90 7.08 0.33
C GLY A 215 18.43 7.48 0.51
N ILE A 216 17.52 6.96 -0.33
CA ILE A 216 16.10 7.29 -0.27
C ILE A 216 15.42 6.36 0.74
N LYS A 217 14.63 6.94 1.66
CA LYS A 217 13.84 6.16 2.61
C LYS A 217 12.83 5.29 1.88
N THR A 218 12.97 3.97 2.04
CA THR A 218 12.23 3.00 1.22
C THR A 218 11.47 1.98 2.06
N ALA A 219 10.16 1.90 1.85
CA ALA A 219 9.33 0.82 2.34
C ALA A 219 9.30 -0.30 1.28
N ILE A 220 9.88 -1.45 1.62
CA ILE A 220 10.06 -2.62 0.76
C ILE A 220 8.80 -3.49 0.87
N ALA A 221 7.85 -3.29 -0.05
CA ALA A 221 6.54 -3.94 0.01
C ALA A 221 6.51 -5.20 -0.85
N THR A 222 6.68 -6.36 -0.22
CA THR A 222 6.67 -7.64 -0.92
C THR A 222 6.26 -8.81 -0.03
N HIS A 223 5.59 -9.82 -0.63
CA HIS A 223 5.31 -11.13 -0.04
C HIS A 223 6.16 -12.24 -0.67
N ASP A 224 7.09 -11.85 -1.53
CA ASP A 224 7.96 -12.73 -2.30
C ASP A 224 9.25 -13.00 -1.51
N PRO A 225 9.51 -14.25 -1.07
CA PRO A 225 10.70 -14.56 -0.28
C PRO A 225 12.00 -14.21 -1.02
N TYR A 226 12.04 -14.42 -2.33
CA TYR A 226 13.20 -14.10 -3.16
C TYR A 226 13.50 -12.58 -3.12
N LEU A 227 12.49 -11.74 -3.33
CA LEU A 227 12.67 -10.29 -3.26
C LEU A 227 13.04 -9.80 -1.86
N ALA A 228 12.52 -10.44 -0.82
CA ALA A 228 12.87 -10.09 0.55
C ALA A 228 14.34 -10.44 0.87
N ASP A 229 14.81 -11.61 0.43
CA ASP A 229 16.20 -12.04 0.63
C ASP A 229 17.17 -11.15 -0.20
N GLU A 230 16.87 -10.85 -1.48
CA GLU A 230 17.66 -9.92 -2.32
C GLU A 230 17.68 -8.48 -1.75
N ALA A 231 16.54 -8.01 -1.21
CA ALA A 231 16.49 -6.70 -0.53
C ALA A 231 17.44 -6.63 0.66
N MET A 232 17.54 -7.71 1.45
CA MET A 232 18.50 -7.77 2.57
C MET A 232 19.95 -7.72 2.08
N LEU A 233 20.26 -8.32 0.92
CA LEU A 233 21.59 -8.22 0.31
C LEU A 233 21.91 -6.79 -0.14
N LEU A 234 20.95 -6.09 -0.76
CA LEU A 234 21.11 -4.69 -1.16
C LEU A 234 21.27 -3.75 0.05
N ILE A 235 20.46 -3.94 1.12
CA ILE A 235 20.58 -3.20 2.37
C ILE A 235 22.00 -3.36 2.95
N LYS A 236 22.52 -4.59 2.99
CA LYS A 236 23.87 -4.87 3.44
C LYS A 236 24.93 -4.26 2.52
N LYS A 237 24.78 -4.38 1.20
CA LYS A 237 25.69 -3.83 0.16
C LYS A 237 25.90 -2.33 0.34
N TYR A 238 24.84 -1.58 0.62
CA TYR A 238 24.87 -0.12 0.77
C TYR A 238 24.97 0.36 2.22
N ASN A 239 25.10 -0.55 3.21
CA ASN A 239 25.10 -0.23 4.64
C ASN A 239 23.92 0.69 5.03
N VAL A 240 22.72 0.41 4.53
CA VAL A 240 21.54 1.25 4.71
C VAL A 240 21.15 1.30 6.18
N PRO A 241 21.08 2.49 6.81
CA PRO A 241 20.65 2.63 8.20
C PRO A 241 19.23 2.09 8.44
N LYS A 242 18.97 1.51 9.61
CA LYS A 242 17.67 0.86 9.93
C LYS A 242 16.46 1.80 9.83
N GLU A 243 16.64 3.08 10.09
CA GLU A 243 15.62 4.12 9.98
C GLU A 243 15.29 4.51 8.53
N MET A 244 16.11 4.09 7.58
CA MET A 244 15.97 4.42 6.16
C MET A 244 15.20 3.35 5.38
N TYR A 245 14.86 2.23 5.99
CA TYR A 245 14.03 1.21 5.36
C TYR A 245 13.10 0.51 6.35
N GLU A 246 12.05 -0.09 5.82
CA GLU A 246 11.19 -1.04 6.53
C GLU A 246 10.64 -2.05 5.53
N PHE A 247 10.30 -3.25 5.98
CA PHE A 247 9.54 -4.20 5.17
C PHE A 247 8.05 -3.98 5.37
N GLN A 248 7.28 -4.15 4.29
CA GLN A 248 5.82 -4.02 4.35
C GLN A 248 5.13 -5.23 3.75
N MET A 249 4.03 -5.64 4.37
CA MET A 249 3.17 -6.72 3.89
C MET A 249 1.70 -6.38 4.10
N LEU A 250 0.84 -7.02 3.33
CA LEU A 250 -0.61 -6.94 3.52
C LEU A 250 -1.05 -7.76 4.73
N TYR A 251 -2.11 -7.31 5.38
CA TYR A 251 -2.74 -8.02 6.49
C TYR A 251 -3.10 -9.46 6.11
N GLY A 252 -2.72 -10.41 6.96
CA GLY A 252 -3.01 -11.84 6.78
C GLY A 252 -2.24 -12.58 5.69
N VAL A 253 -1.33 -11.90 4.95
CA VAL A 253 -0.55 -12.51 3.87
C VAL A 253 0.84 -12.91 4.38
N ALA A 254 1.32 -14.10 3.94
CA ALA A 254 2.67 -14.64 4.19
C ALA A 254 3.19 -14.50 5.64
N PRO A 255 2.44 -14.97 6.67
CA PRO A 255 2.82 -14.75 8.08
C PRO A 255 4.19 -15.34 8.44
N ALA A 256 4.57 -16.48 7.87
CA ALA A 256 5.87 -17.09 8.12
C ALA A 256 7.03 -16.23 7.62
N LEU A 257 6.91 -15.59 6.45
CA LEU A 257 7.91 -14.67 5.92
C LEU A 257 7.98 -13.40 6.78
N ARG A 258 6.84 -12.84 7.17
CA ARG A 258 6.77 -11.71 8.10
C ARG A 258 7.54 -12.00 9.38
N ASP A 259 7.25 -13.14 10.01
CA ASP A 259 7.86 -13.51 11.29
C ASP A 259 9.37 -13.79 11.15
N LYS A 260 9.83 -14.35 10.00
CA LYS A 260 11.26 -14.47 9.65
C LYS A 260 11.94 -13.09 9.58
N ILE A 261 11.32 -12.11 8.91
CA ILE A 261 11.87 -10.75 8.75
C ILE A 261 11.95 -10.03 10.12
N VAL A 262 10.91 -10.12 10.93
CA VAL A 262 10.89 -9.55 12.28
C VAL A 262 11.96 -10.19 13.16
N ALA A 263 12.07 -11.52 13.14
CA ALA A 263 13.09 -12.25 13.92
C ALA A 263 14.53 -11.88 13.52
N SER A 264 14.75 -11.45 12.27
CA SER A 264 16.06 -10.93 11.82
C SER A 264 16.34 -9.47 12.23
N GLY A 265 15.47 -8.87 13.05
CA GLY A 265 15.65 -7.53 13.62
C GLY A 265 15.36 -6.39 12.64
N ASN A 266 14.57 -6.65 11.60
CA ASN A 266 14.11 -5.63 10.65
C ASN A 266 12.75 -5.08 11.05
N ALA A 267 12.52 -3.80 10.78
CA ALA A 267 11.21 -3.17 10.96
C ALA A 267 10.19 -3.77 9.97
N MET A 268 9.02 -4.11 10.50
CA MET A 268 7.89 -4.62 9.72
C MET A 268 6.68 -3.73 9.93
N ARG A 269 6.03 -3.36 8.83
CA ARG A 269 4.74 -2.68 8.84
C ARG A 269 3.70 -3.49 8.09
N ILE A 270 2.52 -3.62 8.66
CA ILE A 270 1.39 -4.30 8.02
C ILE A 270 0.39 -3.26 7.50
N TYR A 271 0.03 -3.40 6.25
CA TYR A 271 -1.06 -2.66 5.61
C TYR A 271 -2.38 -3.28 6.06
N VAL A 272 -3.16 -2.54 6.83
CA VAL A 272 -4.40 -2.97 7.48
C VAL A 272 -5.59 -2.31 6.78
N PRO A 273 -6.20 -2.95 5.78
CA PRO A 273 -7.42 -2.44 5.14
C PRO A 273 -8.63 -2.74 6.01
N PHE A 274 -9.54 -1.79 6.10
CA PHE A 274 -10.85 -1.96 6.72
C PHE A 274 -11.90 -1.06 6.05
N GLY A 275 -13.17 -1.38 6.20
CA GLY A 275 -14.25 -0.57 5.64
C GLY A 275 -15.32 -1.40 4.92
N LYS A 276 -16.45 -0.76 4.61
CA LYS A 276 -17.62 -1.41 4.00
C LYS A 276 -17.38 -1.85 2.56
N ASP A 277 -16.42 -1.23 1.86
CA ASP A 277 -16.10 -1.49 0.45
C ASP A 277 -15.05 -2.61 0.27
N TRP A 278 -14.96 -3.50 1.26
CA TRP A 278 -14.03 -4.63 1.28
C TRP A 278 -14.17 -5.59 0.10
N PHE A 279 -15.35 -5.67 -0.53
CA PHE A 279 -15.61 -6.65 -1.58
C PHE A 279 -14.75 -6.41 -2.84
N GLY A 280 -14.61 -5.16 -3.28
CA GLY A 280 -13.76 -4.78 -4.41
C GLY A 280 -12.29 -5.12 -4.14
N TYR A 281 -11.79 -4.74 -2.96
CA TYR A 281 -10.44 -5.05 -2.51
C TYR A 281 -10.17 -6.57 -2.50
N CYS A 282 -11.06 -7.35 -1.87
CA CYS A 282 -10.88 -8.81 -1.78
C CYS A 282 -10.98 -9.50 -3.13
N SER A 283 -11.87 -9.03 -4.00
CA SER A 283 -12.00 -9.57 -5.36
C SER A 283 -10.72 -9.40 -6.17
N ARG A 284 -10.02 -8.26 -6.05
CA ARG A 284 -8.71 -8.05 -6.66
C ARG A 284 -7.66 -9.00 -6.09
N ARG A 285 -7.58 -9.15 -4.75
CA ARG A 285 -6.65 -10.08 -4.09
C ARG A 285 -6.82 -11.52 -4.57
N LEU A 286 -8.05 -11.97 -4.71
CA LEU A 286 -8.36 -13.32 -5.19
C LEU A 286 -7.98 -13.51 -6.67
N LYS A 287 -8.12 -12.47 -7.50
CA LYS A 287 -7.68 -12.49 -8.91
C LYS A 287 -6.16 -12.56 -9.04
N GLU A 288 -5.43 -11.89 -8.17
CA GLU A 288 -3.95 -11.86 -8.17
C GLU A 288 -3.33 -13.16 -7.67
N ASN A 289 -3.96 -13.80 -6.72
CA ASN A 289 -3.46 -15.04 -6.15
C ASN A 289 -4.47 -16.18 -6.30
N PRO A 290 -4.56 -16.82 -7.47
CA PRO A 290 -5.46 -17.94 -7.72
C PRO A 290 -5.23 -19.13 -6.77
N ASN A 291 -4.05 -19.28 -6.17
CA ASN A 291 -3.79 -20.33 -5.18
C ASN A 291 -4.58 -20.11 -3.88
N MET A 292 -4.92 -18.87 -3.55
CA MET A 292 -5.83 -18.56 -2.44
C MET A 292 -7.22 -19.15 -2.68
N VAL A 293 -7.66 -19.23 -3.93
CA VAL A 293 -8.93 -19.88 -4.31
C VAL A 293 -8.87 -21.39 -4.05
N ASN A 294 -7.74 -22.04 -4.31
CA ASN A 294 -7.55 -23.47 -4.02
C ASN A 294 -7.58 -23.75 -2.51
N ASP A 295 -7.01 -22.85 -1.68
CA ASP A 295 -7.08 -22.95 -0.21
C ASP A 295 -8.53 -22.76 0.29
N ILE A 296 -9.28 -21.87 -0.36
CA ILE A 296 -10.70 -21.65 -0.13
C ILE A 296 -11.49 -22.95 -0.43
N ILE A 297 -11.30 -23.52 -1.61
CA ILE A 297 -11.98 -24.72 -2.05
C ILE A 297 -11.64 -25.89 -1.12
N ARG A 298 -10.36 -26.09 -0.79
CA ARG A 298 -9.92 -27.13 0.15
C ARG A 298 -10.55 -26.97 1.52
N SER A 299 -10.67 -25.75 2.05
CA SER A 299 -11.28 -25.50 3.37
C SER A 299 -12.78 -25.82 3.41
N ILE A 300 -13.48 -25.79 2.26
CA ILE A 300 -14.89 -26.16 2.13
C ILE A 300 -15.04 -27.68 2.14
N PHE A 301 -14.14 -28.39 1.44
CA PHE A 301 -14.24 -29.85 1.28
C PHE A 301 -13.58 -30.65 2.43
N VAL A 302 -12.75 -30.02 3.28
CA VAL A 302 -12.08 -30.70 4.43
C VAL A 302 -12.85 -30.53 5.74
N ARG A 303 -13.93 -29.73 5.77
CA ARG A 303 -14.83 -29.55 6.92
C ARG A 303 -16.22 -30.19 6.72
N GLY A 304 -16.36 -31.08 5.74
CA GLY A 304 -17.52 -31.95 5.56
C GLY A 304 -17.29 -33.33 6.15
#